data_70d35a508dd411d2c9006a105fe4faa6
#
_entry.id   70d35a508dd411d2c9006a105fe4faa6
#
_cell.length_a   1.000
_cell.length_b   1.000
_cell.length_c   1.000
_cell.angle_alpha   90.00
_cell.angle_beta   90.00
_cell.angle_gamma   90.00
#
_symmetry.space_group_name_H-M   'P 1'
#
loop_
_entity.id
_entity.type
_entity.pdbx_description
1 polymer ?
#
loop_
_entity_poly.entity_id
_entity_poly.type
_entity_poly.pdbx_seq_one_letter_code
_entity_poly.pdbx_strand_id
1 'polypeptide(L)'
;SLASKSAEAAKDTTVLINHSLEAVAEGTRIARETQSSLLNVVEKAQKITVGMAKITEAASMQAEGIAQVTTGVDQISSVVQTNAATAEESAATSQELSSQSSLLKDLVGRFRLKDMR
;
A
#
# COMPACT_ATOMS: atom_id res chain seq x y z
N SER A 1 -38.23 -72.66 22.87
CA SER A 1 -37.22 -73.50 23.54
C SER A 1 -35.98 -72.64 23.83
N LEU A 2 -35.09 -73.06 24.71
CA LEU A 2 -33.86 -72.36 25.04
C LEU A 2 -32.93 -72.18 23.81
N ALA A 3 -32.89 -73.17 22.96
CA ALA A 3 -32.16 -73.14 21.71
C ALA A 3 -32.65 -72.05 20.73
N SER A 4 -33.98 -71.83 20.64
CA SER A 4 -34.54 -70.77 19.81
C SER A 4 -34.15 -69.38 20.34
N LYS A 5 -34.22 -69.18 21.65
CA LYS A 5 -33.80 -67.91 22.27
C LYS A 5 -32.28 -67.61 22.12
N SER A 6 -31.46 -68.66 22.19
CA SER A 6 -30.02 -68.55 21.95
C SER A 6 -29.68 -68.19 20.50
N ALA A 7 -30.43 -68.78 19.53
CA ALA A 7 -30.26 -68.45 18.12
C ALA A 7 -30.67 -66.99 17.80
N GLU A 8 -31.77 -66.53 18.42
CA GLU A 8 -32.23 -65.13 18.30
C GLU A 8 -31.23 -64.15 18.91
N ALA A 9 -30.72 -64.40 20.08
CA ALA A 9 -29.67 -63.56 20.72
C ALA A 9 -28.36 -63.51 19.88
N ALA A 10 -27.95 -64.62 19.30
CA ALA A 10 -26.82 -64.67 18.37
C ALA A 10 -27.03 -63.82 17.12
N LYS A 11 -28.27 -63.89 16.55
CA LYS A 11 -28.61 -63.02 15.40
C LYS A 11 -28.59 -61.55 15.76
N ASP A 12 -29.19 -61.18 16.90
CA ASP A 12 -29.20 -59.78 17.37
C ASP A 12 -27.78 -59.27 17.62
N THR A 13 -26.92 -60.10 18.19
CA THR A 13 -25.49 -59.78 18.37
C THR A 13 -24.80 -59.54 17.04
N THR A 14 -25.06 -60.35 16.03
CA THR A 14 -24.51 -60.20 14.68
C THR A 14 -24.94 -58.85 14.04
N VAL A 15 -26.21 -58.52 14.17
CA VAL A 15 -26.74 -57.23 13.70
C VAL A 15 -26.05 -56.05 14.41
N LEU A 16 -25.88 -56.12 15.71
CA LEU A 16 -25.23 -55.09 16.51
C LEU A 16 -23.74 -54.92 16.10
N ILE A 17 -23.04 -56.03 15.87
CA ILE A 17 -21.66 -56.01 15.41
C ILE A 17 -21.56 -55.37 14.02
N ASN A 18 -22.44 -55.68 13.09
CA ASN A 18 -22.48 -55.09 11.75
C ASN A 18 -22.72 -53.56 11.83
N HIS A 19 -23.67 -53.12 12.61
CA HIS A 19 -23.92 -51.71 12.85
C HIS A 19 -22.68 -50.99 13.46
N SER A 20 -22.00 -51.65 14.38
CA SER A 20 -20.77 -51.11 14.98
C SER A 20 -19.65 -50.99 13.94
N LEU A 21 -19.50 -51.95 13.06
CA LEU A 21 -18.52 -51.92 11.96
C LEU A 21 -18.81 -50.81 10.95
N GLU A 22 -20.09 -50.64 10.60
CA GLU A 22 -20.50 -49.51 9.73
C GLU A 22 -20.23 -48.14 10.38
N ALA A 23 -20.56 -47.99 11.67
CA ALA A 23 -20.27 -46.75 12.41
C ALA A 23 -18.78 -46.45 12.50
N VAL A 24 -17.90 -47.47 12.71
CA VAL A 24 -16.44 -47.31 12.70
C VAL A 24 -15.91 -46.93 11.32
N ALA A 25 -16.45 -47.54 10.25
CA ALA A 25 -16.06 -47.20 8.88
C ALA A 25 -16.42 -45.75 8.54
N GLU A 26 -17.63 -45.32 8.87
CA GLU A 26 -18.07 -43.92 8.67
C GLU A 26 -17.25 -42.94 9.53
N GLY A 27 -17.00 -43.25 10.79
CA GLY A 27 -16.12 -42.45 11.66
C GLY A 27 -14.72 -42.30 11.08
N THR A 28 -14.17 -43.38 10.52
CA THR A 28 -12.85 -43.35 9.86
C THR A 28 -12.87 -42.48 8.60
N ARG A 29 -13.93 -42.55 7.81
CA ARG A 29 -14.11 -41.67 6.63
C ARG A 29 -14.13 -40.21 7.03
N ILE A 30 -14.94 -39.84 8.01
CA ILE A 30 -15.06 -38.47 8.53
C ILE A 30 -13.68 -37.98 9.08
N ALA A 31 -12.97 -38.81 9.82
CA ALA A 31 -11.66 -38.48 10.35
C ALA A 31 -10.64 -38.17 9.22
N ARG A 32 -10.66 -38.96 8.14
CA ARG A 32 -9.80 -38.71 6.97
C ARG A 32 -10.15 -37.39 6.24
N GLU A 33 -11.42 -37.12 6.07
CA GLU A 33 -11.91 -35.86 5.46
C GLU A 33 -11.53 -34.66 6.32
N THR A 34 -11.67 -34.78 7.63
CA THR A 34 -11.26 -33.74 8.59
C THR A 34 -9.74 -33.51 8.51
N GLN A 35 -8.94 -34.56 8.48
CA GLN A 35 -7.50 -34.48 8.30
C GLN A 35 -7.13 -33.75 7.01
N SER A 36 -7.74 -34.10 5.88
CA SER A 36 -7.51 -33.43 4.60
C SER A 36 -7.88 -31.94 4.66
N SER A 37 -9.00 -31.61 5.28
CA SER A 37 -9.43 -30.21 5.46
C SER A 37 -8.47 -29.42 6.32
N LEU A 38 -7.95 -30.01 7.40
CA LEU A 38 -6.95 -29.36 8.25
C LEU A 38 -5.62 -29.13 7.52
N LEU A 39 -5.16 -30.06 6.70
CA LEU A 39 -3.96 -29.89 5.87
C LEU A 39 -4.13 -28.72 4.89
N ASN A 40 -5.29 -28.59 4.27
CA ASN A 40 -5.63 -27.45 3.41
C ASN A 40 -5.60 -26.13 4.18
N VAL A 41 -6.10 -26.09 5.41
CA VAL A 41 -6.06 -24.89 6.25
C VAL A 41 -4.61 -24.50 6.56
N VAL A 42 -3.76 -25.46 6.91
CA VAL A 42 -2.33 -25.22 7.17
C VAL A 42 -1.64 -24.66 5.93
N GLU A 43 -1.88 -25.23 4.74
CA GLU A 43 -1.30 -24.74 3.49
C GLU A 43 -1.74 -23.29 3.20
N LYS A 44 -3.03 -22.99 3.37
CA LYS A 44 -3.55 -21.63 3.20
C LYS A 44 -2.94 -20.66 4.20
N ALA A 45 -2.78 -21.06 5.46
CA ALA A 45 -2.14 -20.25 6.48
C ALA A 45 -0.67 -19.92 6.13
N GLN A 46 0.06 -20.89 5.60
CA GLN A 46 1.44 -20.65 5.12
C GLN A 46 1.47 -19.66 3.96
N LYS A 47 0.56 -19.76 3.00
CA LYS A 47 0.45 -18.79 1.89
C LYS A 47 0.13 -17.38 2.39
N ILE A 48 -0.73 -17.26 3.40
CA ILE A 48 -1.02 -15.98 4.05
C ILE A 48 0.22 -15.39 4.71
N THR A 49 1.00 -16.20 5.44
CA THR A 49 2.24 -15.76 6.08
C THR A 49 3.24 -15.21 5.06
N VAL A 50 3.43 -15.90 3.93
CA VAL A 50 4.29 -15.43 2.84
C VAL A 50 3.74 -14.13 2.22
N GLY A 51 2.42 -14.03 2.04
CA GLY A 51 1.77 -12.81 1.56
C GLY A 51 2.00 -11.62 2.50
N MET A 52 1.87 -11.84 3.81
CA MET A 52 2.11 -10.80 4.82
C MET A 52 3.56 -10.31 4.82
N ALA A 53 4.53 -11.21 4.65
CA ALA A 53 5.94 -10.81 4.52
C ALA A 53 6.17 -9.87 3.32
N LYS A 54 5.59 -10.18 2.16
CA LYS A 54 5.66 -9.31 0.97
C LYS A 54 5.00 -7.95 1.19
N ILE A 55 3.85 -7.91 1.88
CA ILE A 55 3.17 -6.66 2.22
C ILE A 55 4.06 -5.80 3.14
N THR A 56 4.70 -6.42 4.13
CA THR A 56 5.62 -5.72 5.05
C THR A 56 6.81 -5.12 4.29
N GLU A 57 7.41 -5.87 3.37
CA GLU A 57 8.49 -5.40 2.52
C GLU A 57 8.05 -4.23 1.63
N ALA A 58 6.90 -4.35 0.96
CA ALA A 58 6.35 -3.29 0.14
C ALA A 58 6.03 -2.03 0.96
N ALA A 59 5.48 -2.17 2.16
CA ALA A 59 5.20 -1.05 3.06
C ALA A 59 6.49 -0.33 3.48
N SER A 60 7.57 -1.07 3.74
CA SER A 60 8.89 -0.48 4.04
C SER A 60 9.43 0.34 2.87
N MET A 61 9.39 -0.22 1.66
CA MET A 61 9.80 0.52 0.44
C MET A 61 8.94 1.78 0.20
N GLN A 62 7.64 1.69 0.46
CA GLN A 62 6.76 2.86 0.36
C GLN A 62 7.11 3.93 1.40
N ALA A 63 7.44 3.55 2.63
CA ALA A 63 7.87 4.50 3.66
C ALA A 63 9.15 5.23 3.26
N GLU A 64 10.14 4.52 2.70
CA GLU A 64 11.36 5.13 2.15
C GLU A 64 11.05 6.08 0.99
N GLY A 65 10.18 5.68 0.07
CA GLY A 65 9.74 6.53 -1.04
C GLY A 65 9.04 7.81 -0.57
N ILE A 66 8.18 7.71 0.44
CA ILE A 66 7.52 8.88 1.04
C ILE A 66 8.56 9.83 1.68
N ALA A 67 9.58 9.31 2.36
CA ALA A 67 10.64 10.13 2.94
C ALA A 67 11.41 10.90 1.85
N GLN A 68 11.71 10.25 0.71
CA GLN A 68 12.35 10.92 -0.43
C GLN A 68 11.46 12.00 -1.04
N VAL A 69 10.15 11.73 -1.21
CA VAL A 69 9.19 12.73 -1.71
C VAL A 69 9.12 13.92 -0.76
N THR A 70 9.08 13.70 0.55
CA THR A 70 9.08 14.77 1.56
C THR A 70 10.32 15.66 1.42
N THR A 71 11.50 15.06 1.29
CA THR A 71 12.75 15.81 1.05
C THR A 71 12.68 16.62 -0.25
N GLY A 72 12.12 16.05 -1.32
CA GLY A 72 11.93 16.76 -2.59
C GLY A 72 10.97 17.96 -2.47
N VAL A 73 9.89 17.81 -1.71
CA VAL A 73 8.94 18.91 -1.43
C VAL A 73 9.61 20.05 -0.65
N ASP A 74 10.45 19.73 0.34
CA ASP A 74 11.20 20.74 1.10
C ASP A 74 12.18 21.51 0.20
N GLN A 75 12.84 20.82 -0.73
CA GLN A 75 13.72 21.47 -1.72
C GLN A 75 12.93 22.39 -2.65
N ILE A 76 11.77 21.95 -3.14
CA ILE A 76 10.88 22.78 -3.99
C ILE A 76 10.44 24.02 -3.20
N SER A 77 10.07 23.88 -1.95
CA SER A 77 9.68 24.99 -1.08
C SER A 77 10.79 26.03 -0.96
N SER A 78 12.04 25.60 -0.78
CA SER A 78 13.21 26.47 -0.75
C SER A 78 13.43 27.20 -2.08
N VAL A 79 13.28 26.50 -3.21
CA VAL A 79 13.40 27.11 -4.55
C VAL A 79 12.29 28.16 -4.78
N VAL A 80 11.05 27.85 -4.36
CA VAL A 80 9.93 28.80 -4.46
C VAL A 80 10.20 30.07 -3.67
N GLN A 81 10.73 29.97 -2.44
CA GLN A 81 11.11 31.13 -1.62
C GLN A 81 12.20 31.94 -2.29
N THR A 82 13.25 31.29 -2.82
CA THR A 82 14.33 31.96 -3.56
C THR A 82 13.80 32.68 -4.80
N ASN A 83 12.90 32.04 -5.55
CA ASN A 83 12.30 32.66 -6.73
C ASN A 83 11.43 33.87 -6.37
N ALA A 84 10.69 33.82 -5.27
CA ALA A 84 9.91 34.96 -4.77
C ALA A 84 10.82 36.14 -4.43
N ALA A 85 11.90 35.89 -3.69
CA ALA A 85 12.90 36.94 -3.37
C ALA A 85 13.55 37.53 -4.63
N THR A 86 13.93 36.69 -5.60
CA THR A 86 14.49 37.16 -6.90
C THR A 86 13.48 37.98 -7.69
N ALA A 87 12.20 37.60 -7.64
CA ALA A 87 11.14 38.37 -8.32
C ALA A 87 10.96 39.78 -7.68
N GLU A 88 10.98 39.84 -6.34
CA GLU A 88 10.93 41.12 -5.62
C GLU A 88 12.14 42.03 -5.96
N GLU A 89 13.36 41.48 -5.96
CA GLU A 89 14.56 42.19 -6.34
C GLU A 89 14.52 42.67 -7.79
N SER A 90 14.05 41.83 -8.71
CA SER A 90 13.86 42.19 -10.12
C SER A 90 12.83 43.31 -10.31
N ALA A 91 11.75 43.31 -9.55
CA ALA A 91 10.75 44.36 -9.57
C ALA A 91 11.34 45.69 -9.05
N ALA A 92 12.11 45.68 -7.95
CA ALA A 92 12.78 46.84 -7.39
C ALA A 92 13.78 47.41 -8.39
N THR A 93 14.63 46.57 -9.00
CA THR A 93 15.61 46.96 -10.02
C THR A 93 14.91 47.57 -11.25
N SER A 94 13.79 47.02 -11.67
CA SER A 94 12.99 47.55 -12.79
C SER A 94 12.42 48.94 -12.49
N GLN A 95 11.98 49.20 -11.27
CA GLN A 95 11.51 50.50 -10.82
C GLN A 95 12.66 51.52 -10.81
N GLU A 96 13.84 51.14 -10.32
CA GLU A 96 15.02 51.99 -10.31
C GLU A 96 15.47 52.36 -11.73
N LEU A 97 15.52 51.35 -12.64
CA LEU A 97 15.81 51.56 -14.07
C LEU A 97 14.83 52.52 -14.72
N SER A 98 13.52 52.40 -14.42
CA SER A 98 12.49 53.30 -14.93
C SER A 98 12.72 54.73 -14.44
N SER A 99 13.05 54.89 -13.17
CA SER A 99 13.38 56.20 -12.58
C SER A 99 14.61 56.82 -13.23
N GLN A 100 15.69 56.07 -13.39
CA GLN A 100 16.93 56.52 -14.04
C GLN A 100 16.71 56.87 -15.51
N SER A 101 15.88 56.08 -16.24
CA SER A 101 15.50 56.36 -17.63
C SER A 101 14.73 57.68 -17.76
N SER A 102 13.82 57.96 -16.82
CA SER A 102 13.11 59.25 -16.77
C SER A 102 14.05 60.40 -16.51
N LEU A 103 14.99 60.25 -15.57
CA LEU A 103 16.01 61.27 -15.27
C LEU A 103 16.90 61.53 -16.50
N LEU A 104 17.33 60.50 -17.19
CA LEU A 104 18.15 60.63 -18.43
C LEU A 104 17.35 61.36 -19.53
N LYS A 105 16.06 61.01 -19.70
CA LYS A 105 15.18 61.68 -20.64
C LYS A 105 15.08 63.17 -20.35
N ASP A 106 14.93 63.58 -19.10
CA ASP A 106 14.88 64.97 -18.67
C ASP A 106 16.22 65.71 -18.92
N LEU A 107 17.35 65.03 -18.62
CA LEU A 107 18.69 65.60 -18.89
C LEU A 107 18.93 65.82 -20.39
N VAL A 108 18.58 64.85 -21.22
CA VAL A 108 18.70 64.96 -22.69
C VAL A 108 17.75 66.06 -23.21
N GLY A 109 16.52 66.17 -22.66
CA GLY A 109 15.57 67.20 -23.01
C GLY A 109 16.04 68.64 -22.72
N ARG A 110 16.96 68.83 -21.73
CA ARG A 110 17.58 70.12 -21.44
C ARG A 110 18.67 70.50 -22.42
N PHE A 111 19.27 69.53 -23.16
CA PHE A 111 20.16 69.83 -24.27
C PHE A 111 19.30 70.16 -25.49
N ARG A 112 19.16 71.45 -25.76
CA ARG A 112 18.62 71.87 -27.06
C ARG A 112 19.63 71.48 -28.13
N LEU A 113 19.34 70.45 -28.87
CA LEU A 113 20.06 70.14 -30.10
C LEU A 113 19.89 71.39 -30.99
N LYS A 114 20.98 72.10 -31.20
CA LYS A 114 21.04 73.25 -32.11
C LYS A 114 20.67 72.71 -33.46
N ASP A 115 19.54 73.14 -34.03
CA ASP A 115 19.18 72.84 -35.39
C ASP A 115 20.38 73.08 -36.30
N MET A 116 20.99 72.03 -36.78
CA MET A 116 21.92 72.11 -37.87
C MET A 116 21.10 72.15 -39.16
N ARG A 117 20.88 73.36 -39.66
CA ARG A 117 20.48 73.53 -41.05
C ARG A 117 21.67 73.18 -41.93
#